data_9166f5acf53e1ef3f767b2f25c89f176
#
_entry.id   9166f5acf53e1ef3f767b2f25c89f176
#
_cell.length_a   1.000
_cell.length_b   1.000
_cell.length_c   1.000
_cell.angle_alpha   90.00
_cell.angle_beta   90.00
_cell.angle_gamma   90.00
#
_symmetry.space_group_name_H-M   'P 1'
#
loop_
_entity.id
_entity.type
_entity.pdbx_description
1 polymer ?
#
loop_
_entity_poly.entity_id
_entity_poly.type
_entity_poly.pdbx_seq_one_letter_code
_entity_poly.pdbx_strand_id
1 'polypeptide(L)'
;MKRVCKGEDVASMSEAVRQSYAEGQEDELFEPIVAVGPQGSPYGRIRGGDCVIFYNIRGEREVQLTQALVEPDFDPFARPCGRPARMATMIEYQKDLPVKVAFPPIGQVENTLGELLSKLGMGQVRVVESEKAIHLSYFFNGKAEAPFPLEDRVFVPSNRDVRNFDELPEMSVSEVASTLVDKLRDGAYAFVLGNFANVDVVGHMEDEAAVIRAIEAVDTETGIVVEEAKKQGYVTVITADHGTVEKRLYPDGTIDTGHSDSPVPFVLIPPDGPGRVRLRSGGSLVDVAPTVLEILGIPVPGEMTGKSLLTGGEEGSAARSLCKGLRPRVLLLILDGWGYRASREGNLIAQAPTPAIDRLMGDYPWTLLEAAGLAVGMPAGSVGNSECGHLHLGAGRIIPSDRVRIDGAIRTGAIYENEAFRWAMAPCREGGRALHLLGIVSFYSSHGSLDHLFAVMDMAKREGVRELYIHSLLGRRGERPESGTIYVDKVEKKAAELGLGEVVTVMGRYWALDREHNWDRIEKAYRALVGE
;
A
#
# COMPACT_ATOMS: atom_id res chain seq x y z
N MET A 1 21.06 23.97 16.17
CA MET A 1 21.51 23.76 14.77
C MET A 1 23.03 23.94 14.71
N LYS A 2 23.76 22.95 14.20
CA LYS A 2 25.23 22.95 14.05
C LYS A 2 25.59 23.56 12.71
N ARG A 3 26.56 24.48 12.67
CA ARG A 3 27.12 25.07 11.43
C ARG A 3 28.46 24.42 11.14
N VAL A 4 28.70 24.01 9.90
CA VAL A 4 29.90 23.28 9.50
C VAL A 4 30.47 23.86 8.21
N CYS A 5 31.72 24.29 8.24
CA CYS A 5 32.47 24.78 7.06
C CYS A 5 33.18 23.61 6.39
N LYS A 6 32.77 23.26 5.15
CA LYS A 6 33.45 22.24 4.36
C LYS A 6 34.82 22.77 3.93
N GLY A 7 35.83 21.92 4.09
CA GLY A 7 37.23 22.28 3.76
C GLY A 7 38.00 22.90 4.93
N GLU A 8 37.32 23.40 5.98
CA GLU A 8 37.94 23.91 7.21
C GLU A 8 37.63 22.99 8.39
N ASP A 9 36.31 22.78 8.71
CA ASP A 9 35.87 21.94 9.84
C ASP A 9 35.86 20.46 9.48
N VAL A 10 35.38 20.13 8.27
CA VAL A 10 35.20 18.76 7.75
C VAL A 10 35.47 18.70 6.24
N ALA A 11 35.88 17.54 5.74
CA ALA A 11 36.02 17.32 4.30
C ALA A 11 34.68 17.15 3.57
N SER A 12 33.63 16.64 4.26
CA SER A 12 32.32 16.34 3.67
C SER A 12 31.22 16.43 4.70
N MET A 13 29.94 16.47 4.25
CA MET A 13 28.79 16.40 5.16
C MET A 13 28.64 15.01 5.78
N SER A 14 29.01 13.95 5.09
CA SER A 14 29.06 12.59 5.65
C SER A 14 30.05 12.48 6.81
N GLU A 15 31.17 13.20 6.77
CA GLU A 15 32.11 13.28 7.89
C GLU A 15 31.52 14.07 9.06
N ALA A 16 30.81 15.17 8.80
CA ALA A 16 30.12 15.93 9.85
C ALA A 16 29.07 15.07 10.57
N VAL A 17 28.34 14.22 9.82
CA VAL A 17 27.40 13.26 10.38
C VAL A 17 28.13 12.25 11.28
N ARG A 18 29.25 11.69 10.82
CA ARG A 18 30.07 10.73 11.61
C ARG A 18 30.59 11.33 12.90
N GLN A 19 31.04 12.58 12.88
CA GLN A 19 31.49 13.29 14.08
C GLN A 19 30.36 13.48 15.08
N SER A 20 29.14 13.76 14.60
CA SER A 20 27.97 13.95 15.46
C SER A 20 27.49 12.63 16.10
N TYR A 21 27.71 11.48 15.47
CA TYR A 21 27.48 10.18 16.12
C TYR A 21 28.45 9.98 17.31
N ALA A 22 29.71 10.38 17.16
CA ALA A 22 30.67 10.33 18.28
C ALA A 22 30.26 11.26 19.45
N GLU A 23 29.42 12.27 19.18
CA GLU A 23 28.81 13.16 20.17
C GLU A 23 27.49 12.57 20.77
N GLY A 24 27.09 11.33 20.39
CA GLY A 24 25.93 10.62 20.91
C GLY A 24 24.62 10.92 20.18
N GLN A 25 24.66 11.49 18.97
CA GLN A 25 23.46 11.71 18.17
C GLN A 25 23.02 10.43 17.46
N GLU A 26 21.71 10.30 17.22
CA GLU A 26 21.09 9.21 16.48
C GLU A 26 20.39 9.73 15.22
N ASP A 27 20.29 8.89 14.18
CA ASP A 27 19.73 9.27 12.88
C ASP A 27 18.34 9.92 12.96
N GLU A 28 17.39 9.34 13.70
CA GLU A 28 16.03 9.83 13.76
C GLU A 28 15.91 11.20 14.44
N LEU A 29 16.67 11.41 15.50
CA LEU A 29 16.69 12.63 16.32
C LEU A 29 17.80 13.62 15.91
N PHE A 30 18.51 13.33 14.84
CA PHE A 30 19.72 14.04 14.41
C PHE A 30 19.48 15.56 14.33
N GLU A 31 20.21 16.31 15.14
CA GLU A 31 20.14 17.77 15.17
C GLU A 31 20.55 18.36 13.82
N PRO A 32 19.83 19.36 13.28
CA PRO A 32 20.17 19.92 11.98
C PRO A 32 21.59 20.45 11.88
N ILE A 33 22.32 19.98 10.87
CA ILE A 33 23.60 20.51 10.43
C ILE A 33 23.38 21.31 9.14
N VAL A 34 23.99 22.49 9.05
CA VAL A 34 23.92 23.37 7.90
C VAL A 34 25.33 23.70 7.42
N ALA A 35 25.58 23.57 6.12
CA ALA A 35 26.83 23.96 5.51
C ALA A 35 26.99 25.49 5.51
N VAL A 36 28.18 25.97 5.89
CA VAL A 36 28.54 27.39 5.86
C VAL A 36 29.81 27.61 5.06
N GLY A 37 29.94 28.77 4.48
CA GLY A 37 31.20 29.21 3.84
C GLY A 37 32.23 29.68 4.88
N PRO A 38 33.45 30.02 4.44
CA PRO A 38 34.58 30.45 5.31
C PRO A 38 34.24 31.62 6.23
N GLN A 39 33.25 32.43 5.89
CA GLN A 39 32.80 33.55 6.71
C GLN A 39 31.66 33.17 7.70
N GLY A 40 31.33 31.87 7.85
CA GLY A 40 30.28 31.35 8.73
C GLY A 40 28.84 31.60 8.23
N SER A 41 28.67 32.12 7.02
CA SER A 41 27.35 32.34 6.44
C SER A 41 26.82 31.09 5.77
N PRO A 42 25.60 30.61 6.07
CA PRO A 42 24.99 29.46 5.39
C PRO A 42 24.85 29.71 3.88
N TYR A 43 25.17 28.67 3.09
CA TYR A 43 24.97 28.68 1.64
C TYR A 43 24.08 27.49 1.21
N GLY A 44 23.61 27.51 -0.03
CA GLY A 44 22.71 26.48 -0.54
C GLY A 44 21.37 26.43 0.19
N ARG A 45 20.97 27.53 0.80
CA ARG A 45 19.69 27.71 1.48
C ARG A 45 18.57 28.00 0.49
N ILE A 46 17.36 27.56 0.81
CA ILE A 46 16.16 27.90 0.03
C ILE A 46 15.86 29.41 0.19
N ARG A 47 15.86 30.11 -0.93
CA ARG A 47 15.54 31.57 -0.99
C ARG A 47 14.21 31.78 -1.69
N GLY A 48 13.62 32.95 -1.48
CA GLY A 48 12.46 33.37 -2.27
C GLY A 48 12.81 33.36 -3.77
N GLY A 49 12.02 32.59 -4.54
CA GLY A 49 12.23 32.44 -5.98
C GLY A 49 13.00 31.21 -6.43
N ASP A 50 13.65 30.46 -5.54
CA ASP A 50 14.23 29.15 -5.85
C ASP A 50 13.17 28.10 -6.13
N CYS A 51 13.58 26.93 -6.59
CA CYS A 51 12.67 25.82 -6.89
C CYS A 51 12.97 24.62 -5.97
N VAL A 52 11.92 23.90 -5.57
CA VAL A 52 12.03 22.77 -4.65
C VAL A 52 11.38 21.53 -5.25
N ILE A 53 12.02 20.38 -5.13
CA ILE A 53 11.41 19.07 -5.34
C ILE A 53 11.51 18.27 -4.04
N PHE A 54 10.36 17.96 -3.45
CA PHE A 54 10.27 17.08 -2.30
C PHE A 54 9.98 15.66 -2.81
N TYR A 55 10.99 14.79 -2.83
CA TYR A 55 10.92 13.50 -3.51
C TYR A 55 10.41 12.34 -2.65
N ASN A 56 9.89 12.59 -1.45
CA ASN A 56 9.28 11.57 -0.61
C ASN A 56 7.99 11.00 -1.22
N ILE A 57 7.76 9.69 -0.98
CA ILE A 57 6.63 8.91 -1.53
C ILE A 57 5.59 8.52 -0.47
N ARG A 58 5.55 9.20 0.67
CA ARG A 58 4.52 9.08 1.70
C ARG A 58 4.01 10.47 2.05
N GLY A 59 2.70 10.69 2.03
CA GLY A 59 2.13 12.03 2.13
C GLY A 59 1.97 12.55 3.56
N GLU A 60 1.54 11.70 4.50
CA GLU A 60 1.05 12.11 5.82
C GLU A 60 1.99 12.99 6.65
N ARG A 61 3.30 12.74 6.58
CA ARG A 61 4.32 13.41 7.40
C ARG A 61 4.99 14.59 6.69
N GLU A 62 4.86 14.66 5.40
CA GLU A 62 5.45 15.68 4.54
C GLU A 62 4.61 16.96 4.46
N VAL A 63 3.35 16.89 4.91
CA VAL A 63 2.36 17.97 4.81
C VAL A 63 2.85 19.24 5.49
N GLN A 64 3.17 19.19 6.79
CA GLN A 64 3.44 20.38 7.60
C GLN A 64 4.68 21.15 7.13
N LEU A 65 5.74 20.45 6.75
CA LEU A 65 6.93 21.11 6.20
C LEU A 65 6.65 21.70 4.81
N THR A 66 5.83 21.02 3.99
CA THR A 66 5.38 21.54 2.70
C THR A 66 4.55 22.80 2.89
N GLN A 67 3.58 22.81 3.82
CA GLN A 67 2.78 23.99 4.18
C GLN A 67 3.69 25.16 4.60
N ALA A 68 4.65 24.90 5.48
CA ALA A 68 5.61 25.91 5.91
C ALA A 68 6.40 26.54 4.74
N LEU A 69 6.66 25.78 3.68
CA LEU A 69 7.38 26.27 2.50
C LEU A 69 6.48 27.02 1.52
N VAL A 70 5.22 26.59 1.30
CA VAL A 70 4.43 27.06 0.15
C VAL A 70 3.12 27.79 0.48
N GLU A 71 2.50 27.52 1.63
CA GLU A 71 1.20 28.12 1.92
C GLU A 71 1.29 29.65 2.05
N PRO A 72 0.39 30.41 1.40
CA PRO A 72 0.38 31.86 1.51
C PRO A 72 0.11 32.35 2.95
N ASP A 73 -0.93 31.80 3.56
CA ASP A 73 -1.49 32.25 4.83
C ASP A 73 -1.02 31.39 6.02
N PHE A 74 0.21 30.90 5.94
CA PHE A 74 0.82 30.09 6.99
C PHE A 74 1.15 30.95 8.22
N ASP A 75 0.61 30.61 9.37
CA ASP A 75 0.69 31.38 10.61
C ASP A 75 1.34 30.71 11.83
N PRO A 76 1.63 29.37 11.83
CA PRO A 76 2.17 28.71 13.01
C PRO A 76 3.49 29.29 13.53
N PHE A 77 4.34 29.83 12.64
CA PHE A 77 5.57 30.55 12.99
C PHE A 77 5.97 31.56 11.91
N ALA A 78 6.80 32.54 12.28
CA ALA A 78 7.27 33.57 11.34
C ALA A 78 8.22 33.00 10.30
N ARG A 79 7.99 33.35 9.02
CA ARG A 79 8.81 32.96 7.88
C ARG A 79 9.56 34.17 7.33
N PRO A 80 10.84 34.33 7.64
CA PRO A 80 11.62 35.47 7.19
C PRO A 80 12.00 35.41 5.71
N CYS A 81 12.10 34.20 5.14
CA CYS A 81 12.41 33.99 3.73
C CYS A 81 11.15 33.93 2.88
N GLY A 82 11.23 34.45 1.66
CA GLY A 82 10.16 34.34 0.66
C GLY A 82 9.96 32.88 0.24
N ARG A 83 8.74 32.59 -0.23
CA ARG A 83 8.38 31.25 -0.71
C ARG A 83 9.18 30.87 -1.96
N PRO A 84 9.43 29.55 -2.20
CA PRO A 84 9.96 29.09 -3.47
C PRO A 84 9.04 29.51 -4.63
N ALA A 85 9.64 29.79 -5.79
CA ALA A 85 8.88 30.15 -6.99
C ALA A 85 8.09 28.96 -7.52
N ARG A 86 8.63 27.76 -7.37
CA ARG A 86 7.98 26.51 -7.77
C ARG A 86 8.35 25.40 -6.81
N MET A 87 7.34 24.60 -6.46
CA MET A 87 7.54 23.38 -5.71
C MET A 87 6.82 22.22 -6.39
N ALA A 88 7.52 21.11 -6.56
CA ALA A 88 6.94 19.83 -6.98
C ALA A 88 7.11 18.79 -5.87
N THR A 89 6.13 17.89 -5.75
CA THR A 89 6.17 16.74 -4.86
C THR A 89 6.12 15.45 -5.66
N MET A 90 6.75 14.39 -5.15
CA MET A 90 6.75 13.10 -5.85
C MET A 90 5.33 12.55 -5.98
N ILE A 91 4.57 12.55 -4.88
CA ILE A 91 3.15 12.18 -4.82
C ILE A 91 2.33 13.30 -4.20
N GLU A 92 1.01 13.19 -4.21
CA GLU A 92 0.13 14.12 -3.48
C GLU A 92 0.27 13.90 -1.97
N TYR A 93 0.71 14.92 -1.24
CA TYR A 93 0.82 14.86 0.22
C TYR A 93 -0.49 15.26 0.89
N GLN A 94 -1.15 16.25 0.36
CA GLN A 94 -2.47 16.71 0.75
C GLN A 94 -3.13 17.40 -0.45
N LYS A 95 -4.42 17.19 -0.60
CA LYS A 95 -5.25 17.88 -1.59
C LYS A 95 -5.17 19.39 -1.39
N ASP A 96 -5.18 20.12 -2.48
CA ASP A 96 -5.19 21.59 -2.51
C ASP A 96 -3.92 22.31 -2.04
N LEU A 97 -2.82 21.59 -1.73
CA LEU A 97 -1.52 22.24 -1.56
C LEU A 97 -1.08 22.93 -2.87
N PRO A 98 -0.50 24.14 -2.82
CA PRO A 98 -0.08 24.89 -4.01
C PRO A 98 1.24 24.35 -4.59
N VAL A 99 1.28 23.07 -4.94
CA VAL A 99 2.42 22.35 -5.51
C VAL A 99 2.03 21.61 -6.79
N LYS A 100 3.00 21.24 -7.63
CA LYS A 100 2.75 20.28 -8.72
C LYS A 100 3.12 18.88 -8.28
N VAL A 101 2.19 17.94 -8.48
CA VAL A 101 2.38 16.52 -8.13
C VAL A 101 2.92 15.76 -9.34
N ALA A 102 4.06 15.06 -9.16
CA ALA A 102 4.71 14.32 -10.24
C ALA A 102 3.98 13.00 -10.57
N PHE A 103 3.51 12.30 -9.55
CA PHE A 103 2.73 11.07 -9.66
C PHE A 103 1.42 11.27 -8.87
N PRO A 104 0.39 11.86 -9.48
CA PRO A 104 -0.90 12.06 -8.82
C PRO A 104 -1.51 10.72 -8.42
N PRO A 105 -2.35 10.67 -7.36
CA PRO A 105 -2.98 9.45 -6.91
C PRO A 105 -3.80 8.82 -8.04
N ILE A 106 -3.80 7.49 -8.09
CA ILE A 106 -4.75 6.77 -8.93
C ILE A 106 -6.13 7.01 -8.32
N GLY A 107 -6.99 7.68 -9.07
CA GLY A 107 -8.36 7.95 -8.68
C GLY A 107 -9.21 6.69 -8.58
N GLN A 108 -10.52 6.86 -8.65
CA GLN A 108 -11.46 5.76 -8.69
C GLN A 108 -11.15 4.84 -9.88
N VAL A 109 -11.11 3.53 -9.61
CA VAL A 109 -10.89 2.49 -10.61
C VAL A 109 -12.25 2.11 -11.21
N GLU A 110 -12.45 2.44 -12.48
CA GLU A 110 -13.69 2.15 -13.20
C GLU A 110 -13.77 0.70 -13.66
N ASN A 111 -14.98 0.26 -14.03
CA ASN A 111 -15.28 -1.09 -14.52
C ASN A 111 -14.82 -2.20 -13.56
N THR A 112 -15.01 -1.96 -12.24
CA THR A 112 -14.88 -3.01 -11.22
C THR A 112 -16.03 -4.01 -11.32
N LEU A 113 -15.88 -5.18 -10.70
CA LEU A 113 -16.92 -6.21 -10.68
C LEU A 113 -18.26 -5.64 -10.20
N GLY A 114 -18.27 -4.92 -9.06
CA GLY A 114 -19.48 -4.31 -8.51
C GLY A 114 -20.14 -3.29 -9.44
N GLU A 115 -19.34 -2.44 -10.10
CA GLU A 115 -19.84 -1.46 -11.05
C GLU A 115 -20.45 -2.12 -12.30
N LEU A 116 -19.82 -3.17 -12.84
CA LEU A 116 -20.33 -3.91 -13.99
C LEU A 116 -21.66 -4.60 -13.69
N LEU A 117 -21.77 -5.25 -12.51
CA LEU A 117 -23.03 -5.84 -12.09
C LEU A 117 -24.16 -4.81 -11.99
N SER A 118 -23.85 -3.65 -11.42
CA SER A 118 -24.79 -2.53 -11.33
C SER A 118 -25.23 -2.04 -12.72
N LYS A 119 -24.27 -1.81 -13.65
CA LYS A 119 -24.57 -1.40 -15.04
C LYS A 119 -25.46 -2.40 -15.78
N LEU A 120 -25.40 -3.66 -15.42
CA LEU A 120 -26.23 -4.74 -15.99
C LEU A 120 -27.55 -4.95 -15.24
N GLY A 121 -27.87 -4.12 -14.25
CA GLY A 121 -29.09 -4.22 -13.48
C GLY A 121 -29.17 -5.45 -12.56
N MET A 122 -28.01 -5.98 -12.14
CA MET A 122 -27.90 -7.15 -11.28
C MET A 122 -27.78 -6.75 -9.81
N GLY A 123 -28.69 -7.27 -8.96
CA GLY A 123 -28.65 -7.06 -7.52
C GLY A 123 -27.43 -7.72 -6.88
N GLN A 124 -26.80 -7.01 -5.95
CA GLN A 124 -25.62 -7.47 -5.23
C GLN A 124 -25.66 -7.03 -3.77
N VAL A 125 -25.06 -7.80 -2.87
CA VAL A 125 -24.95 -7.46 -1.45
C VAL A 125 -23.55 -7.72 -0.90
N ARG A 126 -23.12 -6.83 0.01
CA ARG A 126 -21.91 -6.94 0.81
C ARG A 126 -22.29 -7.23 2.26
N VAL A 127 -21.73 -8.28 2.84
CA VAL A 127 -21.96 -8.64 4.25
C VAL A 127 -20.61 -8.81 4.94
N VAL A 128 -20.37 -8.02 5.98
CA VAL A 128 -19.07 -8.00 6.65
C VAL A 128 -19.20 -7.40 8.05
N GLU A 129 -18.30 -7.78 8.95
CA GLU A 129 -18.13 -7.12 10.23
C GLU A 129 -17.56 -5.70 10.07
N SER A 130 -17.94 -4.77 10.97
CA SER A 130 -17.61 -3.34 10.83
C SER A 130 -16.11 -3.03 10.76
N GLU A 131 -15.25 -3.88 11.35
CA GLU A 131 -13.78 -3.75 11.24
C GLU A 131 -13.27 -3.81 9.79
N LYS A 132 -13.94 -4.56 8.92
CA LYS A 132 -13.57 -4.74 7.52
C LYS A 132 -14.55 -4.08 6.53
N ALA A 133 -15.45 -3.23 7.02
CA ALA A 133 -16.46 -2.56 6.20
C ALA A 133 -15.87 -1.78 5.01
N ILE A 134 -14.79 -1.01 5.25
CA ILE A 134 -14.12 -0.21 4.22
C ILE A 134 -13.50 -1.08 3.11
N HIS A 135 -13.07 -2.30 3.44
CA HIS A 135 -12.43 -3.21 2.48
C HIS A 135 -13.45 -3.75 1.47
N LEU A 136 -14.64 -4.17 1.94
CA LEU A 136 -15.70 -4.66 1.05
C LEU A 136 -16.46 -3.55 0.32
N SER A 137 -16.49 -2.34 0.85
CA SER A 137 -17.20 -1.21 0.25
C SER A 137 -16.29 -0.39 -0.65
N TYR A 138 -15.33 0.32 -0.08
CA TYR A 138 -14.49 1.28 -0.79
C TYR A 138 -13.41 0.60 -1.66
N PHE A 139 -12.60 -0.29 -1.07
CA PHE A 139 -11.49 -0.90 -1.81
C PHE A 139 -11.98 -1.87 -2.88
N PHE A 140 -12.90 -2.76 -2.56
CA PHE A 140 -13.48 -3.69 -3.55
C PHE A 140 -14.19 -2.97 -4.70
N ASN A 141 -14.78 -1.83 -4.43
CA ASN A 141 -15.43 -0.97 -5.44
C ASN A 141 -14.45 -0.03 -6.18
N GLY A 142 -13.14 -0.29 -6.11
CA GLY A 142 -12.16 0.52 -6.84
C GLY A 142 -12.01 1.94 -6.30
N LYS A 143 -12.16 2.14 -5.02
CA LYS A 143 -12.15 3.42 -4.30
C LYS A 143 -13.39 4.30 -4.56
N ALA A 144 -14.50 3.71 -4.93
CA ALA A 144 -15.80 4.39 -4.95
C ALA A 144 -16.39 4.43 -3.52
N GLU A 145 -16.67 5.64 -3.00
CA GLU A 145 -17.23 5.83 -1.66
C GLU A 145 -18.71 5.42 -1.60
N ALA A 146 -19.49 5.89 -2.55
CA ALA A 146 -20.92 5.58 -2.63
C ALA A 146 -21.17 4.15 -3.12
N PRO A 147 -22.20 3.47 -2.60
CA PRO A 147 -22.64 2.21 -3.17
C PRO A 147 -23.09 2.39 -4.63
N PHE A 148 -22.83 1.39 -5.46
CA PHE A 148 -23.38 1.38 -6.80
C PHE A 148 -24.91 1.11 -6.76
N PRO A 149 -25.67 1.55 -7.78
CA PRO A 149 -27.08 1.15 -7.89
C PRO A 149 -27.25 -0.35 -7.77
N LEU A 150 -28.28 -0.80 -6.99
CA LEU A 150 -28.55 -2.21 -6.68
C LEU A 150 -27.46 -2.91 -5.84
N GLU A 151 -26.60 -2.15 -5.18
CA GLU A 151 -25.65 -2.65 -4.20
C GLU A 151 -26.18 -2.39 -2.78
N ASP A 152 -26.50 -3.44 -2.06
CA ASP A 152 -26.81 -3.38 -0.64
C ASP A 152 -25.56 -3.64 0.21
N ARG A 153 -25.46 -2.97 1.35
CA ARG A 153 -24.39 -3.15 2.33
C ARG A 153 -24.96 -3.47 3.69
N VAL A 154 -24.54 -4.56 4.28
CA VAL A 154 -24.88 -4.96 5.64
C VAL A 154 -23.61 -5.06 6.46
N PHE A 155 -23.42 -4.12 7.37
CA PHE A 155 -22.27 -4.09 8.28
C PHE A 155 -22.74 -4.61 9.64
N VAL A 156 -22.25 -5.78 10.02
CA VAL A 156 -22.50 -6.37 11.34
C VAL A 156 -21.59 -5.66 12.34
N PRO A 157 -22.13 -5.10 13.43
CA PRO A 157 -21.31 -4.42 14.43
C PRO A 157 -20.28 -5.35 15.05
N SER A 158 -19.02 -4.91 15.12
CA SER A 158 -18.00 -5.60 15.92
C SER A 158 -18.27 -5.41 17.41
N ASN A 159 -17.95 -6.42 18.20
CA ASN A 159 -18.10 -6.35 19.66
C ASN A 159 -17.12 -5.30 20.23
N ARG A 160 -17.65 -4.33 20.98
CA ARG A 160 -16.91 -3.24 21.62
C ARG A 160 -16.71 -3.43 23.12
N ASP A 161 -17.20 -4.54 23.70
CA ASP A 161 -17.14 -4.81 25.13
C ASP A 161 -15.81 -5.47 25.54
N VAL A 162 -14.99 -5.84 24.57
CA VAL A 162 -13.64 -6.40 24.78
C VAL A 162 -12.56 -5.35 24.50
N ARG A 163 -11.44 -5.43 25.21
CA ARG A 163 -10.28 -4.54 24.95
C ARG A 163 -9.52 -4.96 23.72
N ASN A 164 -9.33 -6.28 23.57
CA ASN A 164 -8.65 -6.89 22.44
C ASN A 164 -9.46 -8.08 21.96
N PHE A 165 -9.37 -8.39 20.68
CA PHE A 165 -10.11 -9.51 20.07
C PHE A 165 -9.56 -10.90 20.45
N ASP A 166 -8.43 -11.01 21.11
CA ASP A 166 -7.96 -12.27 21.71
C ASP A 166 -8.85 -12.74 22.88
N GLU A 167 -9.57 -11.83 23.54
CA GLU A 167 -10.57 -12.16 24.56
C GLU A 167 -11.84 -12.80 23.95
N LEU A 168 -12.18 -12.44 22.69
CA LEU A 168 -13.33 -12.95 21.94
C LEU A 168 -12.95 -13.20 20.46
N PRO A 169 -12.15 -14.23 20.17
CA PRO A 169 -11.61 -14.45 18.83
C PRO A 169 -12.65 -14.88 17.79
N GLU A 170 -13.81 -15.34 18.23
CA GLU A 170 -14.97 -15.60 17.37
C GLU A 170 -15.55 -14.30 16.78
N MET A 171 -15.26 -13.14 17.39
CA MET A 171 -15.74 -11.82 16.95
C MET A 171 -17.26 -11.88 16.64
N SER A 172 -17.70 -11.34 15.52
CA SER A 172 -19.09 -11.42 15.07
C SER A 172 -19.27 -12.34 13.85
N VAL A 173 -18.41 -13.36 13.68
CA VAL A 173 -18.47 -14.22 12.48
C VAL A 173 -19.78 -14.98 12.35
N SER A 174 -20.39 -15.43 13.46
CA SER A 174 -21.66 -16.14 13.44
C SER A 174 -22.83 -15.25 12.99
N GLU A 175 -22.83 -13.98 13.37
CA GLU A 175 -23.81 -12.99 12.92
C GLU A 175 -23.63 -12.63 11.44
N VAL A 176 -22.37 -12.54 10.98
CA VAL A 176 -22.05 -12.35 9.56
C VAL A 176 -22.52 -13.56 8.76
N ALA A 177 -22.23 -14.78 9.20
CA ALA A 177 -22.66 -16.02 8.56
C ALA A 177 -24.19 -16.16 8.52
N SER A 178 -24.88 -15.88 9.64
CA SER A 178 -26.33 -15.87 9.70
C SER A 178 -26.94 -14.88 8.71
N THR A 179 -26.36 -13.68 8.63
CA THR A 179 -26.80 -12.65 7.67
C THR A 179 -26.57 -13.10 6.23
N LEU A 180 -25.42 -13.72 5.92
CA LEU A 180 -25.16 -14.31 4.60
C LEU A 180 -26.19 -15.38 4.25
N VAL A 181 -26.50 -16.29 5.18
CA VAL A 181 -27.53 -17.33 5.01
C VAL A 181 -28.90 -16.71 4.68
N ASP A 182 -29.31 -15.67 5.37
CA ASP A 182 -30.58 -14.98 5.11
C ASP A 182 -30.60 -14.31 3.73
N LYS A 183 -29.46 -13.66 3.31
CA LYS A 183 -29.35 -13.07 1.97
C LYS A 183 -29.34 -14.10 0.84
N LEU A 184 -28.76 -15.28 1.07
CA LEU A 184 -28.80 -16.39 0.13
C LEU A 184 -30.22 -16.95 -0.03
N ARG A 185 -30.98 -17.08 1.07
CA ARG A 185 -32.38 -17.54 1.08
C ARG A 185 -33.33 -16.56 0.43
N ASP A 186 -33.12 -15.26 0.64
CA ASP A 186 -33.90 -14.21 -0.04
C ASP A 186 -33.85 -14.35 -1.57
N GLY A 187 -32.74 -14.79 -2.11
CA GLY A 187 -32.57 -15.07 -3.54
C GLY A 187 -32.65 -13.86 -4.46
N ALA A 188 -32.72 -12.64 -3.91
CA ALA A 188 -32.82 -11.40 -4.66
C ALA A 188 -31.51 -11.01 -5.38
N TYR A 189 -30.37 -11.53 -4.92
CA TYR A 189 -29.06 -11.13 -5.37
C TYR A 189 -28.44 -12.13 -6.35
N ALA A 190 -27.90 -11.60 -7.46
CA ALA A 190 -27.10 -12.39 -8.38
C ALA A 190 -25.67 -12.58 -7.86
N PHE A 191 -25.19 -11.65 -7.02
CA PHE A 191 -23.86 -11.69 -6.41
C PHE A 191 -23.94 -11.36 -4.93
N VAL A 192 -23.44 -12.27 -4.10
CA VAL A 192 -23.30 -12.11 -2.66
C VAL A 192 -21.80 -12.11 -2.35
N LEU A 193 -21.34 -11.10 -1.62
CA LEU A 193 -19.95 -10.99 -1.17
C LEU A 193 -19.93 -10.98 0.35
N GLY A 194 -19.24 -11.95 0.93
CA GLY A 194 -18.99 -12.05 2.37
C GLY A 194 -17.50 -11.95 2.70
N ASN A 195 -17.19 -11.46 3.90
CA ASN A 195 -15.83 -11.48 4.44
C ASN A 195 -15.89 -11.92 5.90
N PHE A 196 -15.04 -12.87 6.27
CA PHE A 196 -14.80 -13.30 7.65
C PHE A 196 -13.47 -12.71 8.11
N ALA A 197 -13.53 -11.74 9.02
CA ALA A 197 -12.41 -10.88 9.41
C ALA A 197 -11.42 -11.51 10.40
N ASN A 198 -11.83 -12.58 11.08
CA ASN A 198 -11.24 -13.08 12.31
C ASN A 198 -9.76 -13.45 12.19
N VAL A 199 -9.39 -14.19 11.12
CA VAL A 199 -8.04 -14.75 11.00
C VAL A 199 -7.00 -13.65 10.79
N ASP A 200 -7.37 -12.56 10.12
CA ASP A 200 -6.51 -11.39 10.03
C ASP A 200 -6.49 -10.60 11.33
N VAL A 201 -7.65 -10.20 11.83
CA VAL A 201 -7.74 -9.30 13.00
C VAL A 201 -7.13 -9.94 14.25
N VAL A 202 -7.49 -11.18 14.57
CA VAL A 202 -6.93 -11.93 15.70
C VAL A 202 -5.49 -12.38 15.40
N GLY A 203 -5.16 -12.59 14.12
CA GLY A 203 -3.81 -12.93 13.66
C GLY A 203 -2.74 -11.91 14.04
N HIS A 204 -3.09 -10.66 14.25
CA HIS A 204 -2.18 -9.63 14.74
C HIS A 204 -1.87 -9.71 16.24
N MET A 205 -2.53 -10.61 16.99
CA MET A 205 -2.29 -10.85 18.41
C MET A 205 -1.21 -11.94 18.62
N GLU A 206 -0.51 -11.91 19.75
CA GLU A 206 0.51 -12.91 20.08
C GLU A 206 -0.10 -14.23 20.60
N ASP A 207 -1.34 -14.22 21.10
CA ASP A 207 -2.02 -15.40 21.67
C ASP A 207 -2.40 -16.41 20.56
N GLU A 208 -1.55 -17.41 20.38
CA GLU A 208 -1.77 -18.48 19.40
C GLU A 208 -3.06 -19.29 19.67
N ALA A 209 -3.45 -19.45 20.93
CA ALA A 209 -4.68 -20.18 21.29
C ALA A 209 -5.92 -19.39 20.84
N ALA A 210 -5.90 -18.07 20.96
CA ALA A 210 -6.95 -17.21 20.43
C ALA A 210 -7.02 -17.27 18.90
N VAL A 211 -5.87 -17.24 18.23
CA VAL A 211 -5.80 -17.37 16.76
C VAL A 211 -6.37 -18.71 16.29
N ILE A 212 -6.04 -19.81 16.98
CA ILE A 212 -6.61 -21.14 16.65
C ILE A 212 -8.13 -21.13 16.80
N ARG A 213 -8.69 -20.56 17.87
CA ARG A 213 -10.16 -20.45 18.03
C ARG A 213 -10.80 -19.60 16.93
N ALA A 214 -10.13 -18.52 16.48
CA ALA A 214 -10.59 -17.71 15.35
C ALA A 214 -10.66 -18.55 14.05
N ILE A 215 -9.63 -19.36 13.79
CA ILE A 215 -9.59 -20.26 12.62
C ILE A 215 -10.72 -21.30 12.69
N GLU A 216 -10.94 -21.92 13.85
CA GLU A 216 -12.01 -22.91 14.07
C GLU A 216 -13.40 -22.31 13.86
N ALA A 217 -13.62 -21.07 14.34
CA ALA A 217 -14.89 -20.36 14.14
C ALA A 217 -15.14 -20.08 12.65
N VAL A 218 -14.12 -19.56 11.94
CA VAL A 218 -14.20 -19.30 10.49
C VAL A 218 -14.44 -20.59 9.70
N ASP A 219 -13.79 -21.70 10.04
CA ASP A 219 -14.04 -22.99 9.39
C ASP A 219 -15.49 -23.45 9.56
N THR A 220 -16.00 -23.38 10.79
CA THR A 220 -17.37 -23.80 11.13
C THR A 220 -18.39 -22.98 10.35
N GLU A 221 -18.29 -21.66 10.38
CA GLU A 221 -19.24 -20.77 9.72
C GLU A 221 -19.12 -20.82 8.19
N THR A 222 -17.92 -21.06 7.66
CA THR A 222 -17.72 -21.34 6.23
C THR A 222 -18.52 -22.56 5.80
N GLY A 223 -18.48 -23.65 6.56
CA GLY A 223 -19.26 -24.85 6.29
C GLY A 223 -20.77 -24.58 6.23
N ILE A 224 -21.29 -23.80 7.18
CA ILE A 224 -22.73 -23.44 7.27
C ILE A 224 -23.15 -22.63 6.04
N VAL A 225 -22.40 -21.57 5.72
CA VAL A 225 -22.72 -20.67 4.60
C VAL A 225 -22.65 -21.40 3.25
N VAL A 226 -21.63 -22.24 3.04
CA VAL A 226 -21.44 -23.01 1.80
C VAL A 226 -22.59 -24.01 1.60
N GLU A 227 -23.00 -24.73 2.62
CA GLU A 227 -24.11 -25.70 2.51
C GLU A 227 -25.43 -24.98 2.20
N GLU A 228 -25.67 -23.78 2.73
CA GLU A 228 -26.86 -23.02 2.37
C GLU A 228 -26.77 -22.47 0.95
N ALA A 229 -25.60 -21.94 0.53
CA ALA A 229 -25.39 -21.46 -0.83
C ALA A 229 -25.65 -22.54 -1.88
N LYS A 230 -25.21 -23.78 -1.63
CA LYS A 230 -25.51 -24.94 -2.48
C LYS A 230 -27.02 -25.21 -2.58
N LYS A 231 -27.74 -25.23 -1.45
CA LYS A 231 -29.19 -25.43 -1.43
C LYS A 231 -29.94 -24.37 -2.24
N GLN A 232 -29.45 -23.13 -2.19
CA GLN A 232 -30.03 -22.00 -2.91
C GLN A 232 -29.56 -21.90 -4.37
N GLY A 233 -28.67 -22.81 -4.84
CA GLY A 233 -28.18 -22.88 -6.21
C GLY A 233 -27.14 -21.81 -6.56
N TYR A 234 -26.39 -21.29 -5.59
CA TYR A 234 -25.24 -20.42 -5.82
C TYR A 234 -23.98 -21.24 -6.13
N VAL A 235 -23.21 -20.77 -7.10
CA VAL A 235 -21.82 -21.18 -7.22
C VAL A 235 -21.02 -20.44 -6.17
N THR A 236 -20.33 -21.16 -5.29
CA THR A 236 -19.50 -20.53 -4.26
C THR A 236 -18.05 -20.49 -4.69
N VAL A 237 -17.43 -19.34 -4.50
CA VAL A 237 -15.99 -19.11 -4.58
C VAL A 237 -15.50 -18.75 -3.20
N ILE A 238 -14.56 -19.53 -2.66
CA ILE A 238 -13.83 -19.19 -1.43
C ILE A 238 -12.44 -18.76 -1.80
N THR A 239 -11.97 -17.63 -1.25
CA THR A 239 -10.58 -17.18 -1.38
C THR A 239 -10.18 -16.35 -0.16
N ALA A 240 -8.98 -15.80 -0.16
CA ALA A 240 -8.53 -14.79 0.80
C ALA A 240 -7.92 -13.59 0.06
N ASP A 241 -7.73 -12.52 0.76
CA ASP A 241 -7.15 -11.28 0.25
C ASP A 241 -5.62 -11.21 0.45
N HIS A 242 -5.10 -11.88 1.48
CA HIS A 242 -3.68 -12.08 1.80
C HIS A 242 -3.51 -13.19 2.82
N GLY A 243 -2.27 -13.55 3.14
CA GLY A 243 -1.93 -14.46 4.24
C GLY A 243 -1.49 -13.69 5.49
N THR A 244 -1.61 -14.34 6.65
CA THR A 244 -1.20 -13.81 7.96
C THR A 244 -0.66 -14.91 8.88
N VAL A 245 -1.47 -15.89 9.24
CA VAL A 245 -1.19 -16.82 10.35
C VAL A 245 -0.56 -18.15 9.94
N GLU A 246 -0.37 -18.41 8.65
CA GLU A 246 0.30 -19.60 8.14
C GLU A 246 1.84 -19.47 8.14
N LYS A 247 2.36 -18.26 8.47
CA LYS A 247 3.79 -17.96 8.53
C LYS A 247 4.11 -17.06 9.73
N ARG A 248 3.90 -17.59 10.92
CA ARG A 248 3.98 -16.87 12.21
C ARG A 248 5.38 -16.72 12.81
N LEU A 249 6.42 -17.25 12.19
CA LEU A 249 7.76 -17.22 12.76
C LEU A 249 8.75 -16.51 11.84
N TYR A 250 9.51 -15.60 12.43
CA TYR A 250 10.75 -15.10 11.84
C TYR A 250 11.82 -16.21 11.79
N PRO A 251 12.87 -16.05 10.96
CA PRO A 251 13.97 -17.04 10.89
C PRO A 251 14.70 -17.30 12.21
N ASP A 252 14.62 -16.38 13.16
CA ASP A 252 15.19 -16.50 14.51
C ASP A 252 14.24 -17.19 15.52
N GLY A 253 13.04 -17.57 15.07
CA GLY A 253 12.02 -18.23 15.88
C GLY A 253 11.13 -17.28 16.70
N THR A 254 11.29 -15.97 16.58
CA THR A 254 10.37 -15.03 17.21
C THR A 254 9.04 -14.97 16.48
N ILE A 255 7.96 -14.60 17.18
CA ILE A 255 6.61 -14.53 16.61
C ILE A 255 6.53 -13.32 15.67
N ASP A 256 6.04 -13.57 14.46
CA ASP A 256 5.64 -12.55 13.48
C ASP A 256 4.12 -12.41 13.50
N THR A 257 3.64 -11.25 13.92
CA THR A 257 2.20 -10.89 13.92
C THR A 257 1.80 -10.08 12.70
N GLY A 258 2.67 -9.98 11.70
CA GLY A 258 2.41 -9.27 10.44
C GLY A 258 1.74 -10.17 9.39
N HIS A 259 1.43 -9.54 8.25
CA HIS A 259 0.99 -10.28 7.08
C HIS A 259 2.14 -11.07 6.45
N SER A 260 1.81 -12.04 5.62
CA SER A 260 2.76 -12.88 4.91
C SER A 260 2.81 -12.60 3.40
N ASP A 261 3.80 -13.18 2.75
CA ASP A 261 3.93 -13.23 1.29
C ASP A 261 3.40 -14.53 0.69
N SER A 262 2.71 -15.34 1.48
CA SER A 262 2.16 -16.63 1.06
C SER A 262 1.04 -16.46 0.02
N PRO A 263 0.88 -17.42 -0.90
CA PRO A 263 -0.30 -17.47 -1.75
C PRO A 263 -1.55 -17.80 -0.92
N VAL A 264 -2.71 -17.53 -1.50
CA VAL A 264 -4.02 -17.81 -0.88
C VAL A 264 -4.78 -18.88 -1.65
N PRO A 265 -5.66 -19.66 -1.00
CA PRO A 265 -6.47 -20.64 -1.69
C PRO A 265 -7.57 -19.96 -2.53
N PHE A 266 -7.94 -20.61 -3.64
CA PHE A 266 -9.15 -20.35 -4.42
C PHE A 266 -9.88 -21.67 -4.61
N VAL A 267 -11.05 -21.81 -4.00
CA VAL A 267 -11.87 -23.04 -4.06
C VAL A 267 -13.16 -22.74 -4.82
N LEU A 268 -13.49 -23.54 -5.82
CA LEU A 268 -14.72 -23.38 -6.61
C LEU A 268 -15.71 -24.50 -6.31
N ILE A 269 -16.87 -24.13 -5.80
CA ILE A 269 -17.91 -25.06 -5.31
C ILE A 269 -19.20 -24.85 -6.10
N PRO A 270 -19.44 -25.64 -7.17
CA PRO A 270 -20.73 -25.66 -7.86
C PRO A 270 -21.84 -26.26 -6.96
N PRO A 271 -23.08 -25.77 -7.08
CA PRO A 271 -24.20 -26.23 -6.22
C PRO A 271 -24.51 -27.73 -6.38
N ASP A 272 -24.32 -28.28 -7.58
CA ASP A 272 -24.63 -29.66 -7.94
C ASP A 272 -23.45 -30.64 -7.73
N GLY A 273 -22.40 -30.22 -7.03
CA GLY A 273 -21.17 -31.01 -6.81
C GLY A 273 -20.03 -30.64 -7.77
N PRO A 274 -18.86 -31.28 -7.65
CA PRO A 274 -17.63 -30.83 -8.29
C PRO A 274 -17.63 -30.84 -9.83
N GLY A 275 -18.53 -31.60 -10.45
CA GLY A 275 -18.67 -31.61 -11.91
C GLY A 275 -17.40 -31.98 -12.68
N ARG A 276 -17.27 -31.45 -13.92
CA ARG A 276 -16.06 -31.58 -14.75
C ARG A 276 -15.20 -30.31 -14.81
N VAL A 277 -15.48 -29.34 -13.94
CA VAL A 277 -14.78 -28.07 -13.94
C VAL A 277 -13.37 -28.25 -13.40
N ARG A 278 -12.42 -27.60 -14.07
CA ARG A 278 -11.01 -27.58 -13.65
C ARG A 278 -10.55 -26.14 -13.55
N LEU A 279 -9.56 -25.89 -12.69
CA LEU A 279 -8.93 -24.59 -12.51
C LEU A 279 -7.50 -24.64 -13.06
N ARG A 280 -7.06 -23.53 -13.66
CA ARG A 280 -5.64 -23.34 -13.98
C ARG A 280 -4.84 -22.98 -12.72
N SER A 281 -3.57 -23.29 -12.73
CA SER A 281 -2.59 -22.85 -11.73
C SER A 281 -1.94 -21.53 -12.13
N GLY A 282 -1.20 -20.93 -11.19
CA GLY A 282 -0.42 -19.70 -11.44
C GLY A 282 -1.27 -18.45 -11.64
N GLY A 283 -2.41 -18.37 -10.94
CA GLY A 283 -3.26 -17.19 -10.89
C GLY A 283 -2.86 -16.21 -9.79
N SER A 284 -3.52 -15.06 -9.78
CA SER A 284 -3.43 -14.05 -8.73
C SER A 284 -4.80 -13.47 -8.40
N LEU A 285 -4.88 -12.59 -7.39
CA LEU A 285 -6.16 -12.00 -6.97
C LEU A 285 -6.92 -11.29 -8.10
N VAL A 286 -6.22 -10.75 -9.10
CA VAL A 286 -6.85 -10.09 -10.25
C VAL A 286 -7.63 -11.03 -11.16
N ASP A 287 -7.46 -12.33 -11.01
CA ASP A 287 -8.14 -13.35 -11.80
C ASP A 287 -9.53 -13.70 -11.24
N VAL A 288 -9.84 -13.26 -10.02
CA VAL A 288 -11.10 -13.59 -9.34
C VAL A 288 -12.28 -12.89 -10.00
N ALA A 289 -12.23 -11.58 -10.24
CA ALA A 289 -13.31 -10.86 -10.92
C ALA A 289 -13.62 -11.41 -12.32
N PRO A 290 -12.63 -11.64 -13.22
CA PRO A 290 -12.88 -12.30 -14.50
C PRO A 290 -13.50 -13.69 -14.36
N THR A 291 -13.12 -14.47 -13.34
CA THR A 291 -13.71 -15.79 -13.07
C THR A 291 -15.17 -15.68 -12.66
N VAL A 292 -15.50 -14.74 -11.77
CA VAL A 292 -16.89 -14.47 -11.35
C VAL A 292 -17.74 -14.01 -12.54
N LEU A 293 -17.21 -13.12 -13.39
CA LEU A 293 -17.89 -12.65 -14.60
C LEU A 293 -18.16 -13.81 -15.55
N GLU A 294 -17.19 -14.69 -15.80
CA GLU A 294 -17.39 -15.87 -16.64
C GLU A 294 -18.47 -16.80 -16.06
N ILE A 295 -18.48 -17.07 -14.74
CA ILE A 295 -19.52 -17.87 -14.07
C ILE A 295 -20.91 -17.24 -14.31
N LEU A 296 -21.02 -15.92 -14.21
CA LEU A 296 -22.26 -15.17 -14.44
C LEU A 296 -22.64 -15.04 -15.93
N GLY A 297 -21.77 -15.48 -16.86
CA GLY A 297 -21.98 -15.36 -18.29
C GLY A 297 -21.83 -13.91 -18.81
N ILE A 298 -21.05 -13.10 -18.13
CA ILE A 298 -20.81 -11.69 -18.46
C ILE A 298 -19.44 -11.57 -19.16
N PRO A 299 -19.35 -10.87 -20.29
CA PRO A 299 -18.07 -10.61 -20.94
C PRO A 299 -17.11 -9.83 -20.03
N VAL A 300 -15.85 -10.24 -20.00
CA VAL A 300 -14.79 -9.53 -19.27
C VAL A 300 -14.41 -8.26 -20.05
N PRO A 301 -14.44 -7.07 -19.44
CA PRO A 301 -14.07 -5.83 -20.11
C PRO A 301 -12.55 -5.78 -20.39
N GLY A 302 -12.17 -5.03 -21.44
CA GLY A 302 -10.77 -4.95 -21.88
C GLY A 302 -9.80 -4.35 -20.86
N GLU A 303 -10.29 -3.58 -19.91
CA GLU A 303 -9.51 -3.00 -18.82
C GLU A 303 -9.10 -4.03 -17.75
N MET A 304 -9.88 -5.11 -17.59
CA MET A 304 -9.49 -6.21 -16.72
C MET A 304 -8.43 -7.06 -17.41
N THR A 305 -7.20 -7.01 -16.88
CA THR A 305 -6.06 -7.78 -17.41
C THR A 305 -5.93 -9.18 -16.78
N GLY A 306 -6.66 -9.44 -15.70
CA GLY A 306 -6.82 -10.76 -15.12
C GLY A 306 -7.52 -11.71 -16.09
N LYS A 307 -7.33 -13.00 -15.90
CA LYS A 307 -7.88 -14.06 -16.75
C LYS A 307 -8.66 -15.04 -15.87
N SER A 308 -9.79 -15.49 -16.37
CA SER A 308 -10.56 -16.53 -15.67
C SER A 308 -9.68 -17.73 -15.30
N LEU A 309 -9.94 -18.27 -14.13
CA LEU A 309 -9.28 -19.48 -13.61
C LEU A 309 -9.93 -20.76 -14.16
N LEU A 310 -11.11 -20.67 -14.78
CA LEU A 310 -11.81 -21.82 -15.34
C LEU A 310 -11.06 -22.38 -16.55
N THR A 311 -10.95 -23.71 -16.63
CA THR A 311 -10.37 -24.41 -17.78
C THR A 311 -11.30 -25.54 -18.24
N GLY A 312 -11.26 -25.86 -19.55
CA GLY A 312 -11.94 -27.03 -20.09
C GLY A 312 -13.30 -26.76 -20.74
N GLY A 313 -13.28 -26.00 -21.84
CA GLY A 313 -14.42 -25.79 -22.74
C GLY A 313 -14.17 -24.63 -23.72
N GLU A 314 -14.97 -24.53 -24.79
CA GLU A 314 -15.06 -23.30 -25.56
C GLU A 314 -15.52 -22.16 -24.64
N GLU A 315 -15.11 -20.91 -24.90
CA GLU A 315 -15.50 -19.75 -24.11
C GLU A 315 -17.00 -19.75 -23.81
N GLY A 316 -17.37 -19.70 -22.52
CA GLY A 316 -18.75 -19.75 -22.04
C GLY A 316 -19.36 -21.16 -21.86
N SER A 317 -18.67 -22.25 -22.23
CA SER A 317 -19.19 -23.60 -22.03
C SER A 317 -18.99 -24.11 -20.61
N ALA A 318 -17.90 -23.71 -19.95
CA ALA A 318 -17.62 -24.03 -18.55
C ALA A 318 -18.69 -23.43 -17.62
N ALA A 319 -19.07 -22.17 -17.83
CA ALA A 319 -20.13 -21.50 -17.08
C ALA A 319 -21.50 -22.18 -17.22
N ARG A 320 -21.88 -22.61 -18.45
CA ARG A 320 -23.14 -23.33 -18.70
C ARG A 320 -23.19 -24.68 -18.01
N SER A 321 -22.04 -25.32 -17.78
CA SER A 321 -21.95 -26.59 -17.07
C SER A 321 -22.12 -26.46 -15.55
N LEU A 322 -21.88 -25.25 -15.00
CA LEU A 322 -21.97 -24.97 -13.57
C LEU A 322 -23.41 -24.79 -13.07
N CYS A 323 -24.36 -24.36 -13.92
CA CYS A 323 -25.68 -23.90 -13.47
C CYS A 323 -26.87 -24.60 -14.15
N LYS A 324 -26.73 -25.72 -14.86
CA LYS A 324 -27.79 -26.55 -15.48
C LYS A 324 -29.07 -25.79 -15.93
N GLY A 325 -28.92 -24.65 -16.61
CA GLY A 325 -30.06 -23.90 -17.19
C GLY A 325 -30.73 -22.88 -16.25
N LEU A 326 -30.26 -22.70 -15.03
CA LEU A 326 -30.66 -21.62 -14.13
C LEU A 326 -29.83 -20.36 -14.42
N ARG A 327 -30.37 -19.18 -14.06
CA ARG A 327 -29.54 -17.96 -14.06
C ARG A 327 -28.43 -18.14 -13.03
N PRO A 328 -27.16 -18.03 -13.44
CA PRO A 328 -26.05 -18.21 -12.51
C PRO A 328 -26.07 -17.14 -11.42
N ARG A 329 -25.83 -17.56 -10.18
CA ARG A 329 -25.67 -16.71 -9.01
C ARG A 329 -24.38 -17.10 -8.32
N VAL A 330 -23.66 -16.13 -7.78
CA VAL A 330 -22.35 -16.36 -7.16
C VAL A 330 -22.32 -15.83 -5.73
N LEU A 331 -21.80 -16.66 -4.83
CA LEU A 331 -21.29 -16.26 -3.53
C LEU A 331 -19.77 -16.19 -3.62
N LEU A 332 -19.17 -15.02 -3.38
CA LEU A 332 -17.75 -14.87 -3.14
C LEU A 332 -17.54 -14.70 -1.63
N LEU A 333 -16.88 -15.64 -0.99
CA LEU A 333 -16.55 -15.62 0.43
C LEU A 333 -15.05 -15.41 0.60
N ILE A 334 -14.66 -14.31 1.22
CA ILE A 334 -13.27 -13.94 1.52
C ILE A 334 -12.99 -14.34 2.97
N LEU A 335 -12.00 -15.21 3.17
CA LEU A 335 -11.45 -15.55 4.48
C LEU A 335 -10.23 -14.65 4.71
N ASP A 336 -10.46 -13.49 5.32
CA ASP A 336 -9.46 -12.43 5.48
C ASP A 336 -8.24 -12.95 6.25
N GLY A 337 -7.04 -12.79 5.67
CA GLY A 337 -5.80 -13.28 6.29
C GLY A 337 -5.51 -14.79 6.16
N TRP A 338 -6.32 -15.55 5.38
CA TRP A 338 -6.16 -17.00 5.24
C TRP A 338 -5.16 -17.37 4.13
N GLY A 339 -3.86 -17.39 4.47
CA GLY A 339 -2.82 -17.82 3.55
C GLY A 339 -2.68 -19.36 3.45
N TYR A 340 -1.88 -19.82 2.50
CA TYR A 340 -1.57 -21.23 2.32
C TYR A 340 -0.06 -21.49 2.37
N ARG A 341 0.33 -22.44 3.23
CA ARG A 341 1.69 -22.94 3.33
C ARG A 341 1.66 -24.44 3.66
N ALA A 342 2.46 -25.23 2.94
CA ALA A 342 2.52 -26.68 3.15
C ALA A 342 3.23 -27.10 4.46
N SER A 343 4.14 -26.26 4.99
CA SER A 343 4.82 -26.52 6.26
C SER A 343 3.87 -26.32 7.44
N ARG A 344 3.96 -27.18 8.45
CA ARG A 344 3.23 -27.04 9.72
C ARG A 344 3.93 -26.13 10.73
N GLU A 345 5.24 -25.96 10.61
CA GLU A 345 6.02 -25.13 11.53
C GLU A 345 5.64 -23.66 11.36
N GLY A 346 5.21 -23.02 12.46
CA GLY A 346 4.71 -21.65 12.46
C GLY A 346 3.45 -21.42 11.61
N ASN A 347 2.70 -22.47 11.30
CA ASN A 347 1.47 -22.43 10.50
C ASN A 347 0.28 -22.83 11.38
N LEU A 348 -0.44 -21.81 11.90
CA LEU A 348 -1.58 -22.06 12.79
C LEU A 348 -2.79 -22.61 12.05
N ILE A 349 -2.98 -22.31 10.76
CA ILE A 349 -4.05 -22.92 9.95
C ILE A 349 -3.86 -24.43 9.85
N ALA A 350 -2.61 -24.89 9.57
CA ALA A 350 -2.32 -26.33 9.50
C ALA A 350 -2.33 -27.04 10.86
N GLN A 351 -2.32 -26.30 11.97
CA GLN A 351 -2.38 -26.83 13.34
C GLN A 351 -3.80 -26.86 13.88
N ALA A 352 -4.65 -25.92 13.48
CA ALA A 352 -6.05 -25.85 13.87
C ALA A 352 -6.87 -26.95 13.20
N PRO A 353 -7.92 -27.47 13.85
CA PRO A 353 -8.91 -28.34 13.20
C PRO A 353 -9.80 -27.53 12.25
N THR A 354 -9.71 -27.83 10.96
CA THR A 354 -10.47 -27.15 9.89
C THR A 354 -11.28 -28.14 9.03
N PRO A 355 -12.17 -28.97 9.64
CA PRO A 355 -12.83 -30.08 8.93
C PRO A 355 -13.72 -29.64 7.77
N ALA A 356 -14.32 -28.44 7.81
CA ALA A 356 -15.17 -27.96 6.74
C ALA A 356 -14.32 -27.57 5.51
N ILE A 357 -13.28 -26.76 5.69
CA ILE A 357 -12.40 -26.31 4.61
C ILE A 357 -11.59 -27.47 4.07
N ASP A 358 -11.07 -28.36 4.92
CA ASP A 358 -10.36 -29.57 4.50
C ASP A 358 -11.23 -30.45 3.58
N ARG A 359 -12.50 -30.66 3.94
CA ARG A 359 -13.44 -31.40 3.11
C ARG A 359 -13.71 -30.66 1.79
N LEU A 360 -13.91 -29.35 1.82
CA LEU A 360 -14.16 -28.57 0.62
C LEU A 360 -12.96 -28.62 -0.35
N MET A 361 -11.75 -28.50 0.16
CA MET A 361 -10.54 -28.62 -0.66
C MET A 361 -10.29 -30.05 -1.14
N GLY A 362 -10.77 -31.06 -0.41
CA GLY A 362 -10.72 -32.47 -0.82
C GLY A 362 -11.74 -32.84 -1.91
N ASP A 363 -12.92 -32.26 -1.85
CA ASP A 363 -14.05 -32.63 -2.71
C ASP A 363 -14.18 -31.77 -3.98
N TYR A 364 -13.67 -30.53 -3.97
CA TYR A 364 -13.87 -29.55 -5.03
C TYR A 364 -12.56 -29.08 -5.68
N PRO A 365 -12.60 -28.58 -6.93
CA PRO A 365 -11.41 -28.02 -7.56
C PRO A 365 -10.94 -26.78 -6.84
N TRP A 366 -9.65 -26.72 -6.57
CA TRP A 366 -8.99 -25.58 -5.97
C TRP A 366 -7.62 -25.31 -6.59
N THR A 367 -7.13 -24.08 -6.41
CA THR A 367 -5.80 -23.64 -6.85
C THR A 367 -5.27 -22.57 -5.88
N LEU A 368 -4.03 -22.15 -6.07
CA LEU A 368 -3.40 -21.08 -5.31
C LEU A 368 -3.31 -19.80 -6.16
N LEU A 369 -3.52 -18.66 -5.51
CA LEU A 369 -3.40 -17.33 -6.08
C LEU A 369 -2.27 -16.57 -5.40
N GLU A 370 -1.45 -15.90 -6.21
CA GLU A 370 -0.51 -14.90 -5.70
C GLU A 370 -1.26 -13.71 -5.12
N ALA A 371 -0.98 -13.41 -3.85
CA ALA A 371 -1.65 -12.36 -3.07
C ALA A 371 -0.67 -11.31 -2.50
N ALA A 372 0.57 -11.28 -2.98
CA ALA A 372 1.62 -10.43 -2.47
C ALA A 372 2.51 -9.86 -3.59
N GLY A 373 3.34 -8.90 -3.27
CA GLY A 373 4.33 -8.33 -4.19
C GLY A 373 3.72 -7.80 -5.50
N LEU A 374 4.41 -8.00 -6.61
CA LEU A 374 4.03 -7.45 -7.91
C LEU A 374 2.67 -7.93 -8.41
N ALA A 375 2.22 -9.11 -7.97
CA ALA A 375 0.92 -9.66 -8.36
C ALA A 375 -0.27 -8.83 -7.87
N VAL A 376 -0.05 -8.05 -6.82
CA VAL A 376 -1.02 -7.11 -6.24
C VAL A 376 -0.52 -5.65 -6.28
N GLY A 377 0.32 -5.32 -7.26
CA GLY A 377 0.79 -3.95 -7.47
C GLY A 377 1.70 -3.39 -6.37
N MET A 378 2.23 -4.25 -5.50
CA MET A 378 3.16 -3.89 -4.43
C MET A 378 4.61 -4.19 -4.87
N PRO A 379 5.64 -3.62 -4.23
CA PRO A 379 7.02 -3.94 -4.56
C PRO A 379 7.32 -5.44 -4.44
N ALA A 380 8.26 -5.94 -5.25
CA ALA A 380 8.71 -7.32 -5.17
C ALA A 380 9.19 -7.67 -3.75
N GLY A 381 8.75 -8.82 -3.22
CA GLY A 381 9.06 -9.27 -1.85
C GLY A 381 8.27 -8.56 -0.75
N SER A 382 7.31 -7.70 -1.08
CA SER A 382 6.38 -7.15 -0.09
C SER A 382 5.30 -8.17 0.24
N VAL A 383 4.83 -8.15 1.47
CA VAL A 383 3.64 -8.89 1.91
C VAL A 383 2.37 -8.29 1.33
N GLY A 384 1.27 -9.07 1.30
CA GLY A 384 -0.07 -8.58 0.98
C GLY A 384 -0.67 -7.73 2.10
N ASN A 385 -1.82 -7.13 1.83
CA ASN A 385 -2.65 -6.46 2.84
C ASN A 385 -4.11 -6.35 2.36
N SER A 386 -5.03 -6.08 3.29
CA SER A 386 -6.47 -6.08 2.99
C SER A 386 -6.88 -5.00 1.99
N GLU A 387 -6.24 -3.82 1.98
CA GLU A 387 -6.55 -2.75 1.03
C GLU A 387 -6.24 -3.19 -0.41
N CYS A 388 -5.00 -3.65 -0.63
CA CYS A 388 -4.57 -4.14 -1.94
C CYS A 388 -5.35 -5.40 -2.34
N GLY A 389 -5.54 -6.36 -1.44
CA GLY A 389 -6.24 -7.62 -1.71
C GLY A 389 -7.65 -7.37 -2.23
N HIS A 390 -8.47 -6.64 -1.46
CA HIS A 390 -9.85 -6.33 -1.86
C HIS A 390 -9.94 -5.47 -3.12
N LEU A 391 -9.00 -4.50 -3.30
CA LEU A 391 -8.94 -3.69 -4.52
C LEU A 391 -8.74 -4.58 -5.76
N HIS A 392 -7.81 -5.53 -5.71
CA HIS A 392 -7.49 -6.38 -6.85
C HIS A 392 -8.56 -7.45 -7.10
N LEU A 393 -9.19 -7.99 -6.03
CA LEU A 393 -10.34 -8.89 -6.14
C LEU A 393 -11.52 -8.23 -6.89
N GLY A 394 -11.76 -6.93 -6.65
CA GLY A 394 -12.84 -6.20 -7.31
C GLY A 394 -12.46 -5.62 -8.67
N ALA A 395 -11.22 -5.17 -8.84
CA ALA A 395 -10.77 -4.48 -10.06
C ALA A 395 -10.44 -5.41 -11.24
N GLY A 396 -10.11 -6.68 -10.99
CA GLY A 396 -9.73 -7.64 -12.03
C GLY A 396 -8.47 -7.24 -12.82
N ARG A 397 -7.67 -6.32 -12.30
CA ARG A 397 -6.41 -5.85 -12.91
C ARG A 397 -5.45 -5.34 -11.84
N ILE A 398 -4.15 -5.34 -12.16
CA ILE A 398 -3.12 -4.82 -11.24
C ILE A 398 -3.22 -3.30 -11.17
N ILE A 399 -3.38 -2.78 -9.96
CA ILE A 399 -3.35 -1.36 -9.63
C ILE A 399 -2.04 -1.10 -8.87
N PRO A 400 -1.01 -0.57 -9.53
CA PRO A 400 0.30 -0.43 -8.91
C PRO A 400 0.30 0.64 -7.82
N SER A 401 0.97 0.35 -6.71
CA SER A 401 1.26 1.34 -5.66
C SER A 401 2.16 2.46 -6.19
N ASP A 402 2.17 3.61 -5.52
CA ASP A 402 2.99 4.75 -5.94
C ASP A 402 4.47 4.37 -6.08
N ARG A 403 5.02 3.57 -5.17
CA ARG A 403 6.39 3.07 -5.28
C ARG A 403 6.61 2.28 -6.58
N VAL A 404 5.74 1.33 -6.89
CA VAL A 404 5.87 0.51 -8.11
C VAL A 404 5.75 1.36 -9.37
N ARG A 405 4.89 2.39 -9.36
CA ARG A 405 4.77 3.36 -10.46
C ARG A 405 6.04 4.17 -10.66
N ILE A 406 6.60 4.68 -9.57
CA ILE A 406 7.82 5.50 -9.57
C ILE A 406 9.03 4.66 -9.97
N ASP A 407 9.23 3.49 -9.34
CA ASP A 407 10.33 2.56 -9.68
C ASP A 407 10.22 2.09 -11.15
N GLY A 408 9.00 1.86 -11.63
CA GLY A 408 8.73 1.56 -13.03
C GLY A 408 9.11 2.71 -13.97
N ALA A 409 8.75 3.94 -13.62
CA ALA A 409 9.10 5.13 -14.40
C ALA A 409 10.62 5.38 -14.43
N ILE A 410 11.31 5.11 -13.32
CA ILE A 410 12.79 5.19 -13.27
C ILE A 410 13.40 4.13 -14.20
N ARG A 411 12.98 2.88 -14.08
CA ARG A 411 13.51 1.75 -14.87
C ARG A 411 13.30 1.93 -16.37
N THR A 412 12.15 2.45 -16.79
CA THR A 412 11.84 2.72 -18.20
C THR A 412 12.38 4.03 -18.72
N GLY A 413 12.86 4.91 -17.85
CA GLY A 413 13.28 6.26 -18.18
C GLY A 413 12.12 7.27 -18.31
N ALA A 414 10.86 6.86 -18.11
CA ALA A 414 9.71 7.75 -18.20
C ALA A 414 9.73 8.89 -17.16
N ILE A 415 10.44 8.72 -16.04
CA ILE A 415 10.62 9.77 -15.04
C ILE A 415 11.26 11.04 -15.64
N TYR A 416 12.13 10.90 -16.65
CA TYR A 416 12.81 12.03 -17.30
C TYR A 416 11.88 12.86 -18.19
N GLU A 417 10.69 12.36 -18.49
CA GLU A 417 9.64 13.06 -19.22
C GLU A 417 8.57 13.68 -18.28
N ASN A 418 8.73 13.53 -16.95
CA ASN A 418 7.73 13.99 -15.99
C ASN A 418 7.58 15.52 -16.03
N GLU A 419 6.38 15.97 -16.38
CA GLU A 419 6.08 17.38 -16.59
C GLU A 419 6.18 18.24 -15.32
N ALA A 420 5.85 17.68 -14.14
CA ALA A 420 5.93 18.43 -12.88
C ALA A 420 7.38 18.71 -12.50
N PHE A 421 8.25 17.74 -12.68
CA PHE A 421 9.70 17.93 -12.43
C PHE A 421 10.32 18.87 -13.47
N ARG A 422 10.02 18.72 -14.76
CA ARG A 422 10.46 19.67 -15.81
C ARG A 422 9.99 21.08 -15.50
N TRP A 423 8.75 21.23 -15.08
CA TRP A 423 8.21 22.53 -14.70
C TRP A 423 8.96 23.15 -13.50
N ALA A 424 9.30 22.35 -12.47
CA ALA A 424 10.08 22.83 -11.33
C ALA A 424 11.52 23.20 -11.73
N MET A 425 12.15 22.41 -12.61
CA MET A 425 13.56 22.61 -13.03
C MET A 425 13.76 23.75 -14.03
N ALA A 426 12.73 24.07 -14.82
CA ALA A 426 12.85 25.04 -15.93
C ALA A 426 13.44 26.41 -15.53
N PRO A 427 13.08 27.06 -14.40
CA PRO A 427 13.68 28.33 -14.01
C PRO A 427 15.17 28.24 -13.60
N CYS A 428 15.66 27.04 -13.28
CA CYS A 428 17.03 26.82 -12.78
C CYS A 428 18.05 26.61 -13.90
N ARG A 429 17.62 26.64 -15.17
CA ARG A 429 18.50 26.48 -16.35
C ARG A 429 19.28 27.74 -16.68
N GLU A 430 18.67 28.89 -16.52
CA GLU A 430 19.23 30.20 -16.95
C GLU A 430 20.19 30.82 -15.91
N GLY A 431 20.29 30.22 -14.71
CA GLY A 431 21.06 30.72 -13.58
C GLY A 431 20.32 31.78 -12.74
N GLY A 432 20.83 32.04 -11.55
CA GLY A 432 20.21 32.94 -10.57
C GLY A 432 19.08 32.35 -9.75
N ARG A 433 18.72 31.06 -10.00
CA ARG A 433 17.80 30.26 -9.19
C ARG A 433 18.36 28.87 -8.98
N ALA A 434 18.36 28.41 -7.75
CA ALA A 434 18.78 27.08 -7.40
C ALA A 434 17.61 26.09 -7.42
N LEU A 435 17.93 24.84 -7.70
CA LEU A 435 17.05 23.71 -7.45
C LEU A 435 17.44 23.08 -6.11
N HIS A 436 16.46 22.83 -5.26
CA HIS A 436 16.61 22.14 -3.99
C HIS A 436 15.90 20.80 -4.02
N LEU A 437 16.62 19.72 -3.69
CA LEU A 437 16.04 18.39 -3.49
C LEU A 437 15.95 18.13 -1.99
N LEU A 438 14.72 17.87 -1.52
CA LEU A 438 14.42 17.61 -0.13
C LEU A 438 13.83 16.21 0.01
N GLY A 439 14.29 15.42 0.95
CA GLY A 439 13.71 14.12 1.24
C GLY A 439 14.60 13.19 2.03
N ILE A 440 14.06 12.00 2.28
CA ILE A 440 14.74 10.97 3.07
C ILE A 440 15.90 10.35 2.27
N VAL A 441 17.06 10.27 2.88
CA VAL A 441 18.20 9.53 2.34
C VAL A 441 18.33 8.19 3.06
N SER A 442 17.90 7.14 2.39
CA SER A 442 17.94 5.76 2.88
C SER A 442 17.98 4.82 1.67
N PHE A 443 18.58 3.66 1.84
CA PHE A 443 18.58 2.64 0.79
C PHE A 443 17.15 2.26 0.39
N TYR A 444 16.31 1.99 1.41
CA TYR A 444 14.89 1.65 1.22
C TYR A 444 14.09 2.06 2.45
N SER A 445 13.11 2.93 2.29
CA SER A 445 12.18 3.30 3.37
C SER A 445 10.75 3.46 2.85
N SER A 446 9.77 3.49 3.75
CA SER A 446 8.38 3.81 3.38
C SER A 446 8.22 5.23 2.82
N HIS A 447 9.17 6.13 3.07
CA HIS A 447 9.16 7.51 2.61
C HIS A 447 9.92 7.75 1.30
N GLY A 448 10.80 6.84 0.87
CA GLY A 448 11.60 7.01 -0.34
C GLY A 448 12.81 6.11 -0.39
N SER A 449 13.62 6.29 -1.42
CA SER A 449 14.90 5.59 -1.59
C SER A 449 15.93 6.48 -2.25
N LEU A 450 17.20 6.08 -2.15
CA LEU A 450 18.30 6.76 -2.89
C LEU A 450 18.07 6.72 -4.40
N ASP A 451 17.46 5.65 -4.94
CA ASP A 451 17.19 5.54 -6.38
C ASP A 451 16.24 6.64 -6.86
N HIS A 452 15.25 7.01 -6.04
CA HIS A 452 14.35 8.15 -6.35
C HIS A 452 15.15 9.46 -6.41
N LEU A 453 15.98 9.73 -5.39
CA LEU A 453 16.84 10.91 -5.37
C LEU A 453 17.78 10.93 -6.57
N PHE A 454 18.49 9.84 -6.84
CA PHE A 454 19.47 9.74 -7.93
C PHE A 454 18.82 9.94 -9.31
N ALA A 455 17.62 9.40 -9.51
CA ALA A 455 16.87 9.63 -10.76
C ALA A 455 16.52 11.12 -10.95
N VAL A 456 16.11 11.83 -9.87
CA VAL A 456 15.83 13.27 -9.94
C VAL A 456 17.10 14.08 -10.12
N MET A 457 18.25 13.69 -9.53
CA MET A 457 19.57 14.30 -9.78
C MET A 457 20.02 14.12 -11.23
N ASP A 458 19.88 12.89 -11.78
CA ASP A 458 20.18 12.61 -13.20
C ASP A 458 19.29 13.46 -14.13
N MET A 459 18.02 13.61 -13.79
CA MET A 459 17.10 14.48 -14.52
C MET A 459 17.55 15.94 -14.47
N ALA A 460 17.90 16.45 -13.30
CA ALA A 460 18.38 17.84 -13.14
C ALA A 460 19.61 18.11 -14.04
N LYS A 461 20.55 17.15 -14.12
CA LYS A 461 21.70 17.25 -15.02
C LYS A 461 21.28 17.28 -16.49
N ARG A 462 20.38 16.41 -16.91
CA ARG A 462 19.84 16.36 -18.30
C ARG A 462 19.11 17.63 -18.68
N GLU A 463 18.35 18.20 -17.74
CA GLU A 463 17.57 19.42 -17.91
C GLU A 463 18.45 20.70 -17.87
N GLY A 464 19.76 20.58 -17.63
CA GLY A 464 20.70 21.70 -17.63
C GLY A 464 20.60 22.62 -16.41
N VAL A 465 20.16 22.11 -15.26
CA VAL A 465 20.17 22.82 -13.98
C VAL A 465 21.61 23.19 -13.63
N ARG A 466 21.86 24.43 -13.19
CA ARG A 466 23.21 24.93 -12.91
C ARG A 466 23.59 24.83 -11.44
N GLU A 467 22.63 25.07 -10.54
CA GLU A 467 22.83 25.03 -9.10
C GLU A 467 21.84 24.05 -8.48
N LEU A 468 22.36 23.01 -7.82
CA LEU A 468 21.58 21.96 -7.19
C LEU A 468 22.04 21.77 -5.74
N TYR A 469 21.12 21.89 -4.81
CA TYR A 469 21.36 21.66 -3.39
C TYR A 469 20.48 20.52 -2.86
N ILE A 470 21.04 19.72 -1.94
CA ILE A 470 20.40 18.54 -1.39
C ILE A 470 20.25 18.71 0.12
N HIS A 471 19.01 18.53 0.59
CA HIS A 471 18.62 18.58 1.98
C HIS A 471 18.26 17.16 2.42
N SER A 472 19.13 16.51 3.15
CA SER A 472 19.06 15.11 3.53
C SER A 472 18.33 14.93 4.85
N LEU A 473 17.24 14.16 4.86
CA LEU A 473 16.55 13.72 6.05
C LEU A 473 17.04 12.32 6.44
N LEU A 474 17.45 12.13 7.70
CA LEU A 474 17.93 10.87 8.24
C LEU A 474 16.87 10.16 9.07
N GLY A 475 17.06 8.85 9.25
CA GLY A 475 16.29 8.00 10.14
C GLY A 475 15.17 7.23 9.46
N ARG A 476 15.16 5.94 9.72
CA ARG A 476 14.14 4.99 9.31
C ARG A 476 13.89 4.02 10.46
N ARG A 477 12.63 3.66 10.70
CA ARG A 477 12.32 2.59 11.67
C ARG A 477 12.95 1.27 11.22
N GLY A 478 13.64 0.58 12.14
CA GLY A 478 14.31 -0.69 11.87
C GLY A 478 15.59 -0.58 11.03
N GLU A 479 16.13 0.62 10.82
CA GLU A 479 17.43 0.81 10.18
C GLU A 479 18.56 0.59 11.20
N ARG A 480 19.72 0.14 10.69
CA ARG A 480 20.91 0.00 11.53
C ARG A 480 21.31 1.37 12.07
N PRO A 481 21.60 1.53 13.36
CA PRO A 481 22.11 2.78 13.92
C PRO A 481 23.31 3.30 13.15
N GLU A 482 23.45 4.65 13.06
CA GLU A 482 24.56 5.34 12.38
C GLU A 482 24.68 5.05 10.88
N SER A 483 23.59 4.61 10.23
CA SER A 483 23.59 4.35 8.78
C SER A 483 23.50 5.60 7.93
N GLY A 484 23.07 6.73 8.48
CA GLY A 484 22.93 8.01 7.76
C GLY A 484 24.21 8.48 7.10
N THR A 485 25.38 8.30 7.75
CA THR A 485 26.66 8.67 7.14
C THR A 485 26.93 7.92 5.84
N ILE A 486 26.54 6.62 5.75
CA ILE A 486 26.70 5.79 4.55
C ILE A 486 25.85 6.35 3.40
N TYR A 487 24.64 6.77 3.71
CA TYR A 487 23.72 7.29 2.69
C TYR A 487 24.10 8.69 2.22
N VAL A 488 24.51 9.57 3.14
CA VAL A 488 24.99 10.92 2.79
C VAL A 488 26.24 10.80 1.92
N ASP A 489 27.21 9.92 2.24
CA ASP A 489 28.41 9.67 1.43
C ASP A 489 28.03 9.19 0.00
N LYS A 490 27.05 8.31 -0.14
CA LYS A 490 26.54 7.89 -1.46
C LYS A 490 25.97 9.05 -2.27
N VAL A 491 25.25 9.96 -1.62
CA VAL A 491 24.70 11.17 -2.28
C VAL A 491 25.83 12.10 -2.71
N GLU A 492 26.84 12.33 -1.87
CA GLU A 492 27.99 13.15 -2.21
C GLU A 492 28.81 12.56 -3.38
N LYS A 493 29.01 11.23 -3.39
CA LYS A 493 29.64 10.52 -4.51
C LYS A 493 28.85 10.68 -5.82
N LYS A 494 27.52 10.48 -5.76
CA LYS A 494 26.65 10.68 -6.93
C LYS A 494 26.71 12.13 -7.45
N ALA A 495 26.72 13.11 -6.57
CA ALA A 495 26.87 14.52 -6.94
C ALA A 495 28.22 14.80 -7.62
N ALA A 496 29.31 14.22 -7.10
CA ALA A 496 30.62 14.32 -7.70
C ALA A 496 30.70 13.65 -9.10
N GLU A 497 30.12 12.46 -9.26
CA GLU A 497 30.02 11.76 -10.56
C GLU A 497 29.27 12.60 -11.60
N LEU A 498 28.20 13.25 -11.21
CA LEU A 498 27.40 14.12 -12.08
C LEU A 498 28.07 15.47 -12.36
N GLY A 499 29.02 15.88 -11.50
CA GLY A 499 29.55 17.26 -11.49
C GLY A 499 28.45 18.29 -11.22
N LEU A 500 27.42 17.89 -10.47
CA LEU A 500 26.26 18.72 -10.12
C LEU A 500 25.66 18.23 -8.80
N GLY A 501 25.36 19.17 -7.90
CA GLY A 501 24.72 18.94 -6.63
C GLY A 501 25.66 18.99 -5.45
N GLU A 502 25.14 19.43 -4.31
CA GLU A 502 25.87 19.52 -3.06
C GLU A 502 24.93 19.27 -1.89
N VAL A 503 25.32 18.38 -0.95
CA VAL A 503 24.60 18.21 0.31
C VAL A 503 24.90 19.39 1.21
N VAL A 504 23.88 20.16 1.56
CA VAL A 504 24.04 21.42 2.32
C VAL A 504 23.32 21.42 3.66
N THR A 505 22.35 20.51 3.85
CA THR A 505 21.65 20.32 5.11
C THR A 505 21.45 18.85 5.39
N VAL A 506 21.68 18.44 6.63
CA VAL A 506 21.39 17.10 7.13
C VAL A 506 20.64 17.24 8.45
N MET A 507 19.52 16.54 8.61
CA MET A 507 18.72 16.52 9.84
C MET A 507 17.95 15.22 10.01
N GLY A 508 17.63 14.87 11.24
CA GLY A 508 16.76 13.74 11.54
C GLY A 508 15.31 13.98 11.12
N ARG A 509 14.63 12.92 10.71
CA ARG A 509 13.21 12.97 10.34
C ARG A 509 12.29 13.45 11.45
N TYR A 510 12.68 13.32 12.70
CA TYR A 510 11.94 13.81 13.86
C TYR A 510 11.57 15.29 13.74
N TRP A 511 12.46 16.09 13.19
CA TRP A 511 12.25 17.52 13.00
C TRP A 511 11.40 17.86 11.78
N ALA A 512 11.62 17.16 10.68
CA ALA A 512 11.08 17.51 9.37
C ALA A 512 9.78 16.79 9.02
N LEU A 513 9.48 15.64 9.64
CA LEU A 513 8.38 14.75 9.28
C LEU A 513 7.40 14.56 10.46
N ASP A 514 7.03 15.65 11.10
CA ASP A 514 5.97 15.68 12.10
C ASP A 514 4.58 15.71 11.44
N ARG A 515 3.58 15.07 12.07
CA ARG A 515 2.18 15.05 11.63
C ARG A 515 1.17 15.40 12.73
N GLU A 516 1.68 15.79 13.90
CA GLU A 516 0.88 15.98 15.11
C GLU A 516 0.87 17.46 15.55
N HIS A 517 1.20 18.37 14.61
CA HIS A 517 1.25 19.82 14.81
C HIS A 517 2.25 20.28 15.88
N ASN A 518 3.37 19.54 16.04
CA ASN A 518 4.49 20.02 16.82
C ASN A 518 5.29 21.04 15.99
N TRP A 519 4.74 22.23 15.87
CA TRP A 519 5.26 23.30 15.00
C TRP A 519 6.67 23.78 15.38
N ASP A 520 7.08 23.63 16.64
CA ASP A 520 8.45 23.87 17.11
C ASP A 520 9.47 22.99 16.38
N ARG A 521 9.11 21.72 16.10
CA ARG A 521 9.95 20.81 15.33
C ARG A 521 10.03 21.23 13.88
N ILE A 522 8.89 21.50 13.25
CA ILE A 522 8.81 21.95 11.86
C ILE A 522 9.52 23.30 11.68
N GLU A 523 9.39 24.23 12.62
CA GLU A 523 10.11 25.50 12.59
C GLU A 523 11.62 25.28 12.59
N LYS A 524 12.14 24.39 13.43
CA LYS A 524 13.56 24.05 13.47
C LYS A 524 14.08 23.47 12.14
N ALA A 525 13.30 22.58 11.52
CA ALA A 525 13.60 22.05 10.20
C ALA A 525 13.57 23.16 9.13
N TYR A 526 12.51 23.97 9.11
CA TYR A 526 12.37 25.09 8.19
C TYR A 526 13.54 26.07 8.29
N ARG A 527 13.91 26.50 9.51
CA ARG A 527 15.06 27.41 9.72
C ARG A 527 16.37 26.82 9.21
N ALA A 528 16.59 25.53 9.36
CA ALA A 528 17.75 24.85 8.81
C ALA A 528 17.77 24.86 7.26
N LEU A 529 16.61 24.75 6.61
CA LEU A 529 16.47 24.80 5.15
C LEU A 529 16.71 26.21 4.58
N VAL A 530 16.30 27.25 5.31
CA VAL A 530 16.47 28.64 4.89
C VAL A 530 17.76 29.30 5.42
N GLY A 531 18.53 28.57 6.26
CA GLY A 531 19.86 28.98 6.76
C GLY A 531 19.85 29.95 7.94
N GLU A 532 18.84 29.91 8.81
CA GLU A 532 18.70 30.75 10.00
C GLU A 532 19.13 30.11 11.31
#